data_5a89db4c2a188a33ee079b3e5f75d219
#
_entry.id   5a89db4c2a188a33ee079b3e5f75d219
#
_cell.length_a   1.000
_cell.length_b   1.000
_cell.length_c   1.000
_cell.angle_alpha   90.00
_cell.angle_beta   90.00
_cell.angle_gamma   90.00
#
_symmetry.space_group_name_H-M   'P 1'
#
loop_
_entity.id
_entity.type
_entity.pdbx_description
1 polymer ?
#
loop_
_entity_poly.entity_id
_entity_poly.type
_entity_poly.pdbx_seq_one_letter_code
_entity_poly.pdbx_strand_id
1 'polypeptide(L)'
;AEELWGDTEQLEVYGRLSQLAERQWGERRVNAVAVDSGFRTDQVYTWCHRRGIRAYATKGRERPLRLYSATDVEVDRLGRKLYAGLKLWTIDHAYFKGWVHDRLGWPQEQPGAWRLPRDVTDDYCQQIVAEQRMRLPSGTVQWIKHGVNDYLDCEALQVFLAHVEGVRNLRAASSAAAQPGAQPPSNFTSIARQLNG
;
A
#
# COMPACT_ATOMS: atom_id res chain seq x y z
N ALA A 1 -9.00 -11.79 1.20
CA ALA A 1 -9.08 -10.75 2.24
C ALA A 1 -9.31 -11.40 3.61
N GLU A 2 -8.87 -10.75 4.66
CA GLU A 2 -9.05 -11.22 6.04
C GLU A 2 -9.42 -10.01 6.90
N GLU A 3 -10.44 -10.15 7.74
CA GLU A 3 -10.90 -9.10 8.63
C GLU A 3 -10.44 -9.39 10.07
N LEU A 4 -9.91 -8.35 10.72
CA LEU A 4 -9.51 -8.40 12.12
C LEU A 4 -10.47 -7.54 12.94
N TRP A 5 -11.42 -8.17 13.59
CA TRP A 5 -12.39 -7.49 14.44
C TRP A 5 -11.83 -7.24 15.84
N GLY A 6 -12.13 -6.07 16.41
CA GLY A 6 -11.77 -5.71 17.76
C GLY A 6 -11.71 -4.21 18.00
N ASP A 7 -11.50 -3.83 19.26
CA ASP A 7 -11.34 -2.43 19.64
C ASP A 7 -9.93 -1.94 19.28
N THR A 8 -9.87 -0.99 18.36
CA THR A 8 -8.60 -0.41 17.90
C THR A 8 -7.91 0.52 18.91
N GLU A 9 -8.49 0.74 20.10
CA GLU A 9 -7.78 1.30 21.26
C GLU A 9 -6.90 0.25 21.94
N GLN A 10 -7.23 -1.03 21.78
CA GLN A 10 -6.55 -2.12 22.45
C GLN A 10 -5.37 -2.66 21.61
N LEU A 11 -4.29 -3.00 22.30
CA LEU A 11 -3.09 -3.54 21.66
C LEU A 11 -3.31 -4.92 21.04
N GLU A 12 -4.35 -5.65 21.45
CA GLU A 12 -4.66 -6.98 20.96
C GLU A 12 -4.90 -7.02 19.44
N VAL A 13 -5.67 -6.07 18.91
CA VAL A 13 -5.94 -5.96 17.46
C VAL A 13 -4.63 -5.78 16.69
N TYR A 14 -3.74 -4.93 17.18
CA TYR A 14 -2.43 -4.72 16.57
C TYR A 14 -1.49 -5.92 16.74
N GLY A 15 -1.63 -6.70 17.79
CA GLY A 15 -0.95 -7.97 17.95
C GLY A 15 -1.36 -8.98 16.86
N ARG A 16 -2.66 -9.09 16.59
CA ARG A 16 -3.19 -9.93 15.50
C ARG A 16 -2.77 -9.42 14.12
N LEU A 17 -2.77 -8.09 13.90
CA LEU A 17 -2.24 -7.49 12.67
C LEU A 17 -0.75 -7.84 12.47
N SER A 18 0.02 -7.87 13.56
CA SER A 18 1.42 -8.29 13.52
C SER A 18 1.59 -9.72 13.06
N GLN A 19 0.80 -10.64 13.64
CA GLN A 19 0.82 -12.05 13.25
C GLN A 19 0.47 -12.24 11.78
N LEU A 20 -0.52 -11.47 11.28
CA LEU A 20 -0.89 -11.50 9.86
C LEU A 20 0.23 -10.98 8.97
N ALA A 21 0.87 -9.89 9.36
CA ALA A 21 1.98 -9.27 8.62
C ALA A 21 3.25 -10.13 8.62
N GLU A 22 3.45 -10.95 9.65
CA GLU A 22 4.59 -11.87 9.77
C GLU A 22 4.31 -13.26 9.17
N ARG A 23 3.05 -13.53 8.76
CA ARG A 23 2.66 -14.81 8.17
C ARG A 23 3.44 -15.08 6.88
N GLN A 24 3.84 -16.33 6.74
CA GLN A 24 4.44 -16.81 5.50
C GLN A 24 3.34 -17.36 4.57
N TRP A 25 3.38 -16.96 3.31
CA TRP A 25 2.44 -17.34 2.26
C TRP A 25 3.17 -18.19 1.22
N GLY A 26 3.25 -19.49 1.44
CA GLY A 26 4.15 -20.36 0.67
C GLY A 26 5.62 -19.96 0.89
N GLU A 27 6.33 -19.66 -0.17
CA GLU A 27 7.73 -19.17 -0.10
C GLU A 27 7.83 -17.64 0.05
N ARG A 28 6.70 -16.93 0.10
CA ARG A 28 6.65 -15.47 0.11
C ARG A 28 6.37 -14.93 1.51
N ARG A 29 6.92 -13.76 1.78
CA ARG A 29 6.65 -12.99 3.01
C ARG A 29 6.13 -11.61 2.65
N VAL A 30 5.42 -10.99 3.59
CA VAL A 30 5.03 -9.60 3.49
C VAL A 30 6.28 -8.72 3.62
N ASN A 31 6.58 -7.91 2.61
CA ASN A 31 7.72 -7.00 2.60
C ASN A 31 7.39 -5.62 3.17
N ALA A 32 6.16 -5.18 2.99
CA ALA A 32 5.69 -3.88 3.45
C ALA A 32 4.20 -3.94 3.80
N VAL A 33 3.79 -3.10 4.73
CA VAL A 33 2.39 -2.94 5.15
C VAL A 33 2.06 -1.45 5.15
N ALA A 34 0.92 -1.06 4.60
CA ALA A 34 0.36 0.27 4.75
C ALA A 34 -0.86 0.22 5.66
N VAL A 35 -0.96 1.19 6.58
CA VAL A 35 -2.09 1.30 7.51
C VAL A 35 -2.61 2.72 7.45
N ASP A 36 -3.93 2.88 7.26
CA ASP A 36 -4.54 4.19 7.37
C ASP A 36 -4.48 4.70 8.82
N SER A 37 -3.99 5.91 8.99
CA SER A 37 -3.85 6.59 10.28
C SER A 37 -4.90 7.67 10.50
N GLY A 38 -5.95 7.72 9.69
CA GLY A 38 -7.05 8.67 9.82
C GLY A 38 -7.85 8.49 11.11
N PHE A 39 -7.90 7.27 11.62
CA PHE A 39 -8.52 6.91 12.89
C PHE A 39 -7.48 6.26 13.82
N ARG A 40 -7.55 6.58 15.14
CA ARG A 40 -6.60 6.05 16.15
C ARG A 40 -5.13 6.27 15.77
N THR A 41 -4.79 7.47 15.36
CA THR A 41 -3.48 7.87 14.83
C THR A 41 -2.32 7.42 15.72
N ASP A 42 -2.42 7.61 17.04
CA ASP A 42 -1.33 7.31 17.98
C ASP A 42 -1.04 5.80 18.07
N GLN A 43 -2.09 4.97 18.01
CA GLN A 43 -1.96 3.51 18.01
C GLN A 43 -1.32 3.03 16.71
N VAL A 44 -1.75 3.57 15.58
CA VAL A 44 -1.14 3.25 14.27
C VAL A 44 0.32 3.66 14.24
N TYR A 45 0.67 4.87 14.72
CA TYR A 45 2.06 5.32 14.77
C TYR A 45 2.91 4.45 15.68
N THR A 46 2.39 4.09 16.86
CA THR A 46 3.07 3.18 17.79
C THR A 46 3.33 1.84 17.14
N TRP A 47 2.34 1.28 16.44
CA TRP A 47 2.48 0.01 15.77
C TRP A 47 3.49 0.08 14.61
N CYS A 48 3.38 1.06 13.73
CA CYS A 48 4.31 1.24 12.61
C CYS A 48 5.75 1.44 13.06
N HIS A 49 5.96 2.21 14.15
CA HIS A 49 7.29 2.51 14.68
C HIS A 49 8.02 1.26 15.24
N ARG A 50 7.27 0.31 15.82
CA ARG A 50 7.83 -0.85 16.51
C ARG A 50 8.10 -2.05 15.61
N ARG A 51 7.82 -1.98 14.32
CA ARG A 51 7.87 -3.14 13.43
C ARG A 51 9.25 -3.35 12.81
N GLY A 52 9.64 -4.64 12.74
CA GLY A 52 10.82 -5.09 11.98
C GLY A 52 10.59 -5.14 10.46
N ILE A 53 9.32 -5.11 10.01
CA ILE A 53 8.94 -4.96 8.60
C ILE A 53 8.70 -3.48 8.27
N ARG A 54 8.79 -3.12 7.00
CA ARG A 54 8.45 -1.77 6.55
C ARG A 54 6.96 -1.51 6.75
N ALA A 55 6.63 -0.67 7.73
CA ALA A 55 5.26 -0.25 8.00
C ALA A 55 5.11 1.23 7.66
N TYR A 56 4.12 1.52 6.81
CA TYR A 56 3.80 2.84 6.30
C TYR A 56 2.53 3.35 6.97
N ALA A 57 2.65 4.35 7.87
CA ALA A 57 1.50 5.09 8.35
C ALA A 57 1.02 6.01 7.23
N THR A 58 -0.21 5.84 6.77
CA THR A 58 -0.76 6.58 5.63
C THR A 58 -1.92 7.46 6.04
N LYS A 59 -2.16 8.51 5.27
CA LYS A 59 -3.35 9.35 5.38
C LYS A 59 -3.80 9.78 4.00
N GLY A 60 -5.05 9.47 3.66
CA GLY A 60 -5.68 9.92 2.43
C GLY A 60 -5.87 11.43 2.43
N ARG A 61 -5.66 12.08 1.29
CA ARG A 61 -5.94 13.49 1.06
C ARG A 61 -6.61 13.68 -0.29
N GLU A 62 -7.57 14.57 -0.35
CA GLU A 62 -8.16 14.99 -1.61
C GLU A 62 -7.23 15.98 -2.34
N ARG A 63 -6.95 15.69 -3.62
CA ARG A 63 -6.18 16.57 -4.53
C ARG A 63 -4.86 17.09 -3.96
N PRO A 64 -3.96 16.23 -3.49
CA PRO A 64 -2.63 16.68 -3.11
C PRO A 64 -1.84 17.10 -4.37
N LEU A 65 -0.82 17.95 -4.18
CA LEU A 65 0.07 18.38 -5.27
C LEU A 65 0.90 17.24 -5.87
N ARG A 66 1.06 16.14 -5.14
CA ARG A 66 1.81 14.94 -5.55
C ARG A 66 0.98 13.71 -5.24
N LEU A 67 1.19 12.63 -5.99
CA LEU A 67 0.52 11.35 -5.75
C LEU A 67 0.71 10.86 -4.31
N TYR A 68 1.88 11.10 -3.76
CA TYR A 68 2.19 10.86 -2.35
C TYR A 68 3.37 11.75 -1.91
N SER A 69 3.44 11.99 -0.61
CA SER A 69 4.56 12.67 0.04
C SER A 69 4.76 12.10 1.43
N ALA A 70 5.99 12.14 1.92
CA ALA A 70 6.33 11.67 3.26
C ALA A 70 6.80 12.86 4.11
N THR A 71 6.29 12.94 5.33
CA THR A 71 6.71 13.92 6.35
C THR A 71 7.11 13.19 7.62
N ASP A 72 8.14 13.67 8.30
CA ASP A 72 8.53 13.07 9.56
C ASP A 72 7.47 13.31 10.65
N VAL A 73 7.19 12.27 11.43
CA VAL A 73 6.33 12.40 12.61
C VAL A 73 7.22 12.78 13.79
N GLU A 74 7.31 14.08 14.06
CA GLU A 74 8.26 14.61 15.05
C GLU A 74 7.72 14.63 16.47
N VAL A 75 6.40 14.81 16.63
CA VAL A 75 5.81 15.01 17.95
C VAL A 75 4.45 14.35 18.10
N ASP A 76 4.15 13.85 19.29
CA ASP A 76 2.80 13.44 19.68
C ASP A 76 1.92 14.66 19.97
N ARG A 77 0.66 14.43 20.37
CA ARG A 77 -0.28 15.50 20.75
C ARG A 77 0.18 16.36 21.93
N LEU A 78 1.16 15.87 22.70
CA LEU A 78 1.74 16.57 23.86
C LEU A 78 3.07 17.23 23.53
N GLY A 79 3.50 17.21 22.25
CA GLY A 79 4.74 17.81 21.80
C GLY A 79 5.99 16.99 22.09
N ARG A 80 5.88 15.70 22.43
CA ARG A 80 7.03 14.82 22.72
C ARG A 80 7.47 14.10 21.45
N LYS A 81 8.79 14.04 21.20
CA LYS A 81 9.37 13.25 20.11
C LYS A 81 9.27 11.75 20.43
N LEU A 82 8.25 11.09 19.92
CA LEU A 82 7.99 9.67 20.21
C LEU A 82 8.41 8.71 19.11
N TYR A 83 8.46 9.17 17.86
CA TYR A 83 8.54 8.32 16.70
C TYR A 83 9.69 8.72 15.77
N ALA A 84 10.92 8.85 16.34
CA ALA A 84 12.09 9.17 15.54
C ALA A 84 12.25 8.20 14.35
N GLY A 85 12.26 8.75 13.13
CA GLY A 85 12.37 7.96 11.90
C GLY A 85 11.03 7.43 11.33
N LEU A 86 9.89 7.59 12.03
CA LEU A 86 8.59 7.30 11.45
C LEU A 86 8.17 8.43 10.51
N LYS A 87 7.67 8.06 9.33
CA LYS A 87 7.11 9.00 8.35
C LYS A 87 5.60 8.79 8.20
N LEU A 88 4.85 9.89 8.19
CA LEU A 88 3.48 9.91 7.71
C LEU A 88 3.47 10.08 6.19
N TRP A 89 2.82 9.16 5.50
CA TRP A 89 2.66 9.20 4.05
C TRP A 89 1.30 9.77 3.70
N THR A 90 1.28 10.99 3.19
CA THR A 90 0.06 11.58 2.61
C THR A 90 -0.08 11.07 1.19
N ILE A 91 -1.24 10.50 0.85
CA ILE A 91 -1.50 9.85 -0.44
C ILE A 91 -2.70 10.48 -1.16
N ASP A 92 -2.66 10.53 -2.48
CA ASP A 92 -3.82 10.83 -3.31
C ASP A 92 -4.73 9.59 -3.41
N HIS A 93 -5.65 9.51 -2.47
CA HIS A 93 -6.56 8.35 -2.37
C HIS A 93 -7.43 8.21 -3.62
N ALA A 94 -7.88 9.32 -4.21
CA ALA A 94 -8.70 9.32 -5.42
C ALA A 94 -7.95 8.76 -6.62
N TYR A 95 -6.66 9.07 -6.76
CA TYR A 95 -5.82 8.51 -7.80
C TYR A 95 -5.67 7.00 -7.66
N PHE A 96 -5.33 6.51 -6.45
CA PHE A 96 -5.10 5.08 -6.24
C PHE A 96 -6.39 4.25 -6.36
N LYS A 97 -7.54 4.75 -5.89
CA LYS A 97 -8.85 4.15 -6.17
C LYS A 97 -9.15 4.12 -7.67
N GLY A 98 -8.88 5.21 -8.38
CA GLY A 98 -9.05 5.28 -9.82
C GLY A 98 -8.22 4.22 -10.54
N TRP A 99 -6.99 4.01 -10.10
CA TRP A 99 -6.12 2.98 -10.66
C TRP A 99 -6.72 1.56 -10.48
N VAL A 100 -7.27 1.24 -9.30
CA VAL A 100 -7.97 -0.03 -9.06
C VAL A 100 -9.15 -0.19 -10.02
N HIS A 101 -10.04 0.80 -10.09
CA HIS A 101 -11.22 0.75 -10.95
C HIS A 101 -10.88 0.62 -12.43
N ASP A 102 -9.85 1.32 -12.91
CA ASP A 102 -9.41 1.21 -14.30
C ASP A 102 -8.93 -0.22 -14.61
N ARG A 103 -8.33 -0.92 -13.63
CA ARG A 103 -7.85 -2.29 -13.79
C ARG A 103 -8.93 -3.36 -13.68
N LEU A 104 -10.03 -3.11 -12.99
CA LEU A 104 -11.18 -4.01 -12.99
C LEU A 104 -11.79 -4.18 -14.39
N GLY A 105 -11.83 -3.10 -15.17
CA GLY A 105 -12.30 -3.12 -16.56
C GLY A 105 -11.24 -3.56 -17.59
N TRP A 106 -10.03 -3.90 -17.17
CA TRP A 106 -8.95 -4.26 -18.09
C TRP A 106 -9.16 -5.68 -18.66
N PRO A 107 -8.92 -5.90 -19.98
CA PRO A 107 -9.06 -7.23 -20.57
C PRO A 107 -8.19 -8.26 -19.84
N GLN A 108 -8.76 -9.42 -19.52
CA GLN A 108 -8.13 -10.43 -18.66
C GLN A 108 -6.86 -11.04 -19.28
N GLU A 109 -6.75 -11.02 -20.59
CA GLU A 109 -5.61 -11.55 -21.35
C GLU A 109 -4.43 -10.57 -21.38
N GLN A 110 -4.67 -9.32 -21.05
CA GLN A 110 -3.63 -8.30 -21.11
C GLN A 110 -2.78 -8.26 -19.83
N PRO A 111 -1.48 -7.97 -19.96
CA PRO A 111 -0.62 -7.74 -18.80
C PRO A 111 -1.15 -6.62 -17.91
N GLY A 112 -1.23 -6.88 -16.61
CA GLY A 112 -1.72 -5.92 -15.62
C GLY A 112 -3.23 -5.92 -15.42
N ALA A 113 -3.95 -6.89 -15.96
CA ALA A 113 -5.34 -7.15 -15.60
C ALA A 113 -5.46 -7.47 -14.11
N TRP A 114 -6.52 -6.98 -13.47
CA TRP A 114 -6.83 -7.31 -12.09
C TRP A 114 -7.33 -8.74 -11.99
N ARG A 115 -6.63 -9.57 -11.24
CA ARG A 115 -6.97 -10.99 -11.12
C ARG A 115 -7.30 -11.30 -9.67
N LEU A 116 -8.47 -11.84 -9.46
CA LEU A 116 -8.97 -12.29 -8.17
C LEU A 116 -8.92 -13.82 -8.08
N PRO A 117 -8.77 -14.39 -6.89
CA PRO A 117 -8.91 -15.82 -6.68
C PRO A 117 -10.36 -16.25 -6.96
N ARG A 118 -10.56 -17.54 -7.30
CA ARG A 118 -11.90 -18.07 -7.64
C ARG A 118 -12.88 -18.06 -6.47
N ASP A 119 -12.36 -18.10 -5.27
CA ASP A 119 -13.08 -18.13 -4.00
C ASP A 119 -13.25 -16.74 -3.37
N VAL A 120 -13.09 -15.67 -4.18
CA VAL A 120 -13.38 -14.32 -3.72
C VAL A 120 -14.85 -14.21 -3.31
N THR A 121 -15.12 -13.55 -2.18
CA THR A 121 -16.47 -13.41 -1.64
C THR A 121 -17.27 -12.32 -2.37
N ASP A 122 -18.58 -12.45 -2.39
CA ASP A 122 -19.48 -11.41 -2.93
C ASP A 122 -19.33 -10.11 -2.15
N ASP A 123 -19.14 -10.18 -0.83
CA ASP A 123 -18.90 -9.01 0.02
C ASP A 123 -17.64 -8.25 -0.42
N TYR A 124 -16.52 -8.94 -0.69
CA TYR A 124 -15.33 -8.32 -1.24
C TYR A 124 -15.63 -7.59 -2.56
N CYS A 125 -16.34 -8.26 -3.47
CA CYS A 125 -16.70 -7.67 -4.77
C CYS A 125 -17.60 -6.42 -4.60
N GLN A 126 -18.57 -6.46 -3.69
CA GLN A 126 -19.44 -5.34 -3.39
C GLN A 126 -18.67 -4.15 -2.82
N GLN A 127 -17.74 -4.38 -1.91
CA GLN A 127 -16.92 -3.32 -1.31
C GLN A 127 -15.95 -2.69 -2.31
N ILE A 128 -15.41 -3.46 -3.26
CA ILE A 128 -14.52 -2.94 -4.32
C ILE A 128 -15.25 -1.95 -5.23
N VAL A 129 -16.54 -2.15 -5.49
CA VAL A 129 -17.35 -1.28 -6.35
C VAL A 129 -18.27 -0.33 -5.57
N ALA A 130 -18.10 -0.25 -4.24
CA ALA A 130 -18.96 0.56 -3.38
C ALA A 130 -18.77 2.08 -3.54
N GLU A 131 -17.76 2.51 -4.27
CA GLU A 131 -17.59 3.92 -4.65
C GLU A 131 -17.58 4.06 -6.17
N GLN A 132 -18.18 5.14 -6.67
CA GLN A 132 -18.22 5.47 -8.08
C GLN A 132 -17.64 6.85 -8.34
N ARG A 133 -16.86 6.95 -9.41
CA ARG A 133 -16.32 8.22 -9.88
C ARG A 133 -17.35 8.95 -10.73
N MET A 134 -17.89 10.03 -10.23
CA MET A 134 -18.88 10.85 -10.92
C MET A 134 -18.29 12.20 -11.32
N ARG A 135 -18.65 12.67 -12.52
CA ARG A 135 -18.37 14.05 -12.94
C ARG A 135 -19.59 14.90 -12.59
N LEU A 136 -19.38 15.89 -11.74
CA LEU A 136 -20.41 16.85 -11.37
C LEU A 136 -20.67 17.85 -12.51
N PRO A 137 -21.83 18.56 -12.51
CA PRO A 137 -22.11 19.61 -13.49
C PRO A 137 -21.04 20.73 -13.55
N SER A 138 -20.33 20.96 -12.45
CA SER A 138 -19.19 21.86 -12.37
C SER A 138 -17.95 21.39 -13.14
N GLY A 139 -17.97 20.18 -13.71
CA GLY A 139 -16.82 19.51 -14.32
C GLY A 139 -15.90 18.84 -13.32
N THR A 140 -16.10 19.02 -12.02
CA THR A 140 -15.32 18.37 -10.96
C THR A 140 -15.62 16.88 -10.91
N VAL A 141 -14.57 16.07 -10.78
CA VAL A 141 -14.70 14.63 -10.54
C VAL A 141 -14.67 14.37 -9.04
N GLN A 142 -15.64 13.61 -8.55
CA GLN A 142 -15.78 13.23 -7.15
C GLN A 142 -16.09 11.74 -7.04
N TRP A 143 -15.59 11.13 -5.96
CA TRP A 143 -15.94 9.77 -5.58
C TRP A 143 -17.19 9.81 -4.69
N ILE A 144 -18.22 9.06 -5.06
CA ILE A 144 -19.48 8.95 -4.33
C ILE A 144 -19.53 7.56 -3.71
N LYS A 145 -19.59 7.52 -2.40
CA LYS A 145 -19.66 6.28 -1.61
C LYS A 145 -21.13 5.83 -1.49
N HIS A 146 -21.40 4.57 -1.81
CA HIS A 146 -22.72 3.95 -1.75
C HIS A 146 -22.84 2.84 -0.69
N GLY A 147 -21.73 2.41 -0.10
CA GLY A 147 -21.70 1.33 0.89
C GLY A 147 -20.38 1.25 1.61
N VAL A 148 -20.15 0.16 2.34
CA VAL A 148 -18.86 -0.17 2.95
C VAL A 148 -17.83 -0.34 1.83
N ASN A 149 -16.63 0.20 2.00
CA ASN A 149 -15.60 0.24 0.95
C ASN A 149 -14.19 -0.10 1.49
N ASP A 150 -14.12 -0.75 2.63
CA ASP A 150 -12.85 -1.00 3.35
C ASP A 150 -11.87 -1.80 2.49
N TYR A 151 -12.37 -2.77 1.71
CA TYR A 151 -11.52 -3.52 0.78
C TYR A 151 -11.01 -2.66 -0.38
N LEU A 152 -11.82 -1.72 -0.91
CA LEU A 152 -11.34 -0.77 -1.92
C LEU A 152 -10.22 0.12 -1.35
N ASP A 153 -10.37 0.56 -0.10
CA ASP A 153 -9.33 1.35 0.57
C ASP A 153 -8.05 0.53 0.78
N CYS A 154 -8.17 -0.74 1.17
CA CYS A 154 -7.03 -1.66 1.26
C CYS A 154 -6.33 -1.86 -0.09
N GLU A 155 -7.09 -2.05 -1.18
CA GLU A 155 -6.53 -2.22 -2.51
C GLU A 155 -5.83 -0.94 -3.00
N ALA A 156 -6.40 0.24 -2.71
CA ALA A 156 -5.74 1.52 -3.01
C ALA A 156 -4.41 1.66 -2.26
N LEU A 157 -4.33 1.22 -1.01
CA LEU A 157 -3.09 1.18 -0.22
C LEU A 157 -2.08 0.17 -0.78
N GLN A 158 -2.52 -0.97 -1.31
CA GLN A 158 -1.63 -1.93 -1.99
C GLN A 158 -1.02 -1.32 -3.26
N VAL A 159 -1.82 -0.60 -4.06
CA VAL A 159 -1.31 0.11 -5.24
C VAL A 159 -0.32 1.19 -4.84
N PHE A 160 -0.60 1.95 -3.78
CA PHE A 160 0.35 2.91 -3.21
C PHE A 160 1.67 2.23 -2.83
N LEU A 161 1.63 1.11 -2.09
CA LEU A 161 2.84 0.36 -1.75
C LEU A 161 3.61 -0.09 -2.99
N ALA A 162 2.92 -0.62 -4.00
CA ALA A 162 3.55 -1.02 -5.25
C ALA A 162 4.28 0.14 -5.94
N HIS A 163 3.76 1.36 -5.85
CA HIS A 163 4.41 2.57 -6.36
C HIS A 163 5.67 2.94 -5.56
N VAL A 164 5.57 2.99 -4.23
CA VAL A 164 6.67 3.37 -3.33
C VAL A 164 7.79 2.34 -3.36
N GLU A 165 7.44 1.06 -3.35
CA GLU A 165 8.40 -0.05 -3.41
C GLU A 165 8.97 -0.29 -4.82
N GLY A 166 8.52 0.48 -5.81
CA GLY A 166 9.06 0.42 -7.18
C GLY A 166 8.69 -0.84 -7.95
N VAL A 167 7.60 -1.54 -7.57
CA VAL A 167 7.16 -2.78 -8.21
C VAL A 167 6.97 -2.61 -9.74
N ARG A 168 6.51 -1.44 -10.17
CA ARG A 168 6.37 -1.12 -11.61
C ARG A 168 7.68 -1.14 -12.40
N ASN A 169 8.82 -1.05 -11.72
CA ASN A 169 10.14 -1.06 -12.33
C ASN A 169 10.76 -2.46 -12.38
N LEU A 170 10.10 -3.45 -11.77
CA LEU A 170 10.55 -4.83 -11.83
C LEU A 170 10.41 -5.32 -13.28
N ARG A 171 11.50 -5.84 -13.81
CA ARG A 171 11.49 -6.54 -15.10
C ARG A 171 11.32 -8.03 -14.81
N ALA A 172 10.57 -8.73 -15.67
CA ALA A 172 10.58 -10.17 -15.66
C ALA A 172 12.05 -10.63 -15.79
N ALA A 173 12.49 -11.52 -14.91
CA ALA A 173 13.78 -12.17 -15.09
C ALA A 173 13.75 -12.79 -16.51
N SER A 174 14.63 -12.32 -17.39
CA SER A 174 14.74 -12.95 -18.70
C SER A 174 15.06 -14.41 -18.43
N SER A 175 14.31 -15.32 -19.02
CA SER A 175 14.58 -16.76 -19.02
C SER A 175 15.78 -17.08 -19.94
N ALA A 176 16.83 -16.28 -19.86
CA ALA A 176 18.12 -16.66 -20.39
C ALA A 176 18.57 -17.83 -19.53
N ALA A 177 18.47 -19.02 -20.11
CA ALA A 177 19.00 -20.25 -19.57
C ALA A 177 20.34 -19.95 -18.91
N ALA A 178 20.45 -20.29 -17.62
CA ALA A 178 21.70 -20.24 -16.91
C ALA A 178 22.69 -21.11 -17.68
N GLN A 179 23.54 -20.47 -18.47
CA GLN A 179 24.75 -21.12 -18.96
C GLN A 179 25.66 -21.24 -17.73
N PRO A 180 26.04 -22.42 -17.31
CA PRO A 180 26.98 -22.58 -16.21
C PRO A 180 28.34 -22.02 -16.67
N GLY A 181 28.72 -20.85 -16.15
CA GLY A 181 30.01 -20.24 -16.45
C GLY A 181 30.02 -18.73 -16.76
N ALA A 182 28.89 -18.04 -16.84
CA ALA A 182 28.90 -16.58 -17.03
C ALA A 182 29.17 -15.86 -15.72
N GLN A 183 30.33 -15.23 -15.60
CA GLN A 183 30.64 -14.28 -14.51
C GLN A 183 29.62 -13.11 -14.56
N PRO A 184 29.17 -12.62 -13.40
CA PRO A 184 28.29 -11.44 -13.38
C PRO A 184 29.01 -10.23 -13.96
N PRO A 185 28.33 -9.37 -14.76
CA PRO A 185 28.94 -8.18 -15.31
C PRO A 185 29.39 -7.25 -14.18
N SER A 186 30.64 -6.78 -14.31
CA SER A 186 31.38 -5.97 -13.32
C SER A 186 30.83 -4.55 -13.05
N ASN A 187 29.59 -4.27 -13.47
CA ASN A 187 29.04 -2.90 -13.43
C ASN A 187 28.25 -2.57 -12.14
N PHE A 188 28.09 -3.53 -11.21
CA PHE A 188 27.39 -3.21 -9.94
C PHE A 188 28.24 -2.44 -8.92
N THR A 189 29.55 -2.40 -9.09
CA THR A 189 30.46 -1.73 -8.15
C THR A 189 30.63 -0.23 -8.41
N SER A 190 30.27 0.26 -9.59
CA SER A 190 30.39 1.69 -9.93
C SER A 190 29.22 2.55 -9.50
N ILE A 191 28.00 1.96 -9.43
CA ILE A 191 26.78 2.70 -9.05
C ILE A 191 26.73 2.94 -7.53
N ALA A 192 27.28 2.03 -6.73
CA ALA A 192 27.35 2.20 -5.27
C ALA A 192 28.33 3.30 -4.82
N ARG A 193 29.28 3.71 -5.67
CA ARG A 193 30.24 4.78 -5.35
C ARG A 193 29.75 6.19 -5.70
N GLN A 194 28.71 6.32 -6.55
CA GLN A 194 28.16 7.63 -6.93
C GLN A 194 27.04 8.12 -6.00
N LEU A 195 26.55 7.29 -5.07
CA LEU A 195 25.49 7.66 -4.13
C LEU A 195 26.00 8.00 -2.72
N ASN A 196 27.31 7.91 -2.47
CA ASN A 196 27.95 8.22 -1.19
C ASN A 196 29.07 9.28 -1.31
N GLY A 197 28.98 10.15 -2.30
CA GLY A 197 29.81 11.34 -2.46
C GLY A 197 29.01 12.62 -2.34
#